data_1be6bb4e56b2df4f5bcfb7c24557011e
#
_entry.id   1be6bb4e56b2df4f5bcfb7c24557011e
#
_cell.length_a   1.000
_cell.length_b   1.000
_cell.length_c   1.000
_cell.angle_alpha   90.00
_cell.angle_beta   90.00
_cell.angle_gamma   90.00
#
_symmetry.space_group_name_H-M   'P 1'
#
loop_
_entity.id
_entity.type
_entity.pdbx_description
1 polymer ?
#
loop_
_entity_poly.entity_id
_entity_poly.type
_entity_poly.pdbx_seq_one_letter_code
_entity_poly.pdbx_strand_id
1 'polypeptide(L)'
;MVPGFHRVMQESSDDCGGAALASVLRYWGRDVTAASIEARVGRENRRLRAGDMVAYARSEGLRSYVFFGTMDDLRYELEQKRPVVVGLAKALDSKQALLHYEVVVGYEPNQRSLLLLDPDRGFQVDSVEGFSTEWTRSKGVTIVTFPPTPAAQVSNR
;
A
#
# COMPACT_ATOMS: atom_id res chain seq x y z
N MET A 1 3.22 8.94 12.31
CA MET A 1 2.17 8.35 11.45
C MET A 1 1.66 9.39 10.46
N VAL A 2 1.31 8.96 9.27
CA VAL A 2 0.69 9.83 8.28
C VAL A 2 -0.65 10.35 8.84
N PRO A 3 -0.81 11.68 8.99
CA PRO A 3 -2.02 12.22 9.61
C PRO A 3 -3.26 12.00 8.73
N GLY A 4 -4.40 11.74 9.37
CA GLY A 4 -5.67 11.57 8.65
C GLY A 4 -5.85 10.26 7.93
N PHE A 5 -4.95 9.31 8.11
CA PHE A 5 -5.09 8.00 7.49
C PHE A 5 -6.10 7.15 8.24
N HIS A 6 -7.08 6.62 7.51
CA HIS A 6 -8.12 5.75 8.05
C HIS A 6 -8.04 4.37 7.42
N ARG A 7 -8.22 3.35 8.23
CA ARG A 7 -8.13 1.97 7.77
C ARG A 7 -9.37 1.53 7.00
N VAL A 8 -9.14 0.71 5.97
CA VAL A 8 -10.17 -0.13 5.35
C VAL A 8 -9.73 -1.57 5.58
N MET A 9 -10.57 -2.35 6.22
CA MET A 9 -10.26 -3.75 6.54
C MET A 9 -10.75 -4.67 5.43
N GLN A 10 -10.03 -5.76 5.22
CA GLN A 10 -10.46 -6.78 4.28
C GLN A 10 -11.66 -7.55 4.83
N GLU A 11 -12.54 -7.99 3.94
CA GLU A 11 -13.72 -8.77 4.31
C GLU A 11 -13.50 -10.26 4.10
N SER A 12 -12.56 -10.62 3.22
CA SER A 12 -12.18 -12.01 2.96
C SER A 12 -10.66 -12.12 2.89
N SER A 13 -10.15 -13.37 2.92
CA SER A 13 -8.70 -13.62 2.86
C SER A 13 -8.06 -13.21 1.54
N ASP A 14 -8.86 -12.99 0.49
CA ASP A 14 -8.37 -12.72 -0.85
C ASP A 14 -8.32 -11.23 -1.19
N ASP A 15 -8.86 -10.35 -0.35
CA ASP A 15 -9.04 -8.94 -0.70
C ASP A 15 -8.07 -7.99 0.00
N CYS A 16 -6.92 -8.49 0.48
CA CYS A 16 -5.94 -7.64 1.14
C CYS A 16 -5.43 -6.52 0.22
N GLY A 17 -5.21 -6.82 -1.06
CA GLY A 17 -4.79 -5.82 -2.05
C GLY A 17 -5.86 -4.74 -2.25
N GLY A 18 -7.11 -5.15 -2.38
CA GLY A 18 -8.22 -4.22 -2.52
C GLY A 18 -8.39 -3.33 -1.29
N ALA A 19 -8.31 -3.92 -0.11
CA ALA A 19 -8.46 -3.17 1.15
C ALA A 19 -7.27 -2.23 1.38
N ALA A 20 -6.05 -2.67 1.11
CA ALA A 20 -4.86 -1.82 1.22
C ALA A 20 -4.96 -0.63 0.27
N LEU A 21 -5.29 -0.88 -1.00
CA LEU A 21 -5.43 0.19 -1.98
C LEU A 21 -6.58 1.13 -1.61
N ALA A 22 -7.73 0.60 -1.20
CA ALA A 22 -8.87 1.43 -0.79
C ALA A 22 -8.49 2.38 0.35
N SER A 23 -7.70 1.91 1.32
CA SER A 23 -7.23 2.75 2.42
C SER A 23 -6.42 3.94 1.92
N VAL A 24 -5.52 3.71 0.96
CA VAL A 24 -4.69 4.77 0.37
C VAL A 24 -5.55 5.72 -0.47
N LEU A 25 -6.46 5.19 -1.29
CA LEU A 25 -7.29 6.03 -2.15
C LEU A 25 -8.24 6.89 -1.32
N ARG A 26 -8.79 6.36 -0.24
CA ARG A 26 -9.65 7.14 0.66
C ARG A 26 -8.85 8.23 1.36
N TYR A 27 -7.60 7.97 1.71
CA TYR A 27 -6.72 9.00 2.25
C TYR A 27 -6.60 10.17 1.26
N TRP A 28 -6.58 9.89 -0.04
CA TRP A 28 -6.50 10.92 -1.07
C TRP A 28 -7.87 11.44 -1.53
N GLY A 29 -8.93 11.15 -0.75
CA GLY A 29 -10.25 11.72 -0.99
C GLY A 29 -11.10 10.99 -2.01
N ARG A 30 -10.72 9.78 -2.42
CA ARG A 30 -11.51 8.96 -3.33
C ARG A 30 -12.46 8.06 -2.53
N ASP A 31 -13.74 8.11 -2.87
CA ASP A 31 -14.76 7.30 -2.19
C ASP A 31 -14.86 5.93 -2.83
N VAL A 32 -13.96 5.04 -2.44
CA VAL A 32 -13.87 3.68 -2.98
C VAL A 32 -13.85 2.66 -1.85
N THR A 33 -14.29 1.45 -2.16
CA THR A 33 -14.23 0.31 -1.24
C THR A 33 -13.37 -0.80 -1.85
N ALA A 34 -12.93 -1.75 -1.02
CA ALA A 34 -12.24 -2.93 -1.53
C ALA A 34 -13.10 -3.67 -2.56
N ALA A 35 -14.40 -3.82 -2.27
CA ALA A 35 -15.33 -4.49 -3.17
C ALA A 35 -15.45 -3.77 -4.51
N SER A 36 -15.50 -2.43 -4.52
CA SER A 36 -15.60 -1.67 -5.77
C SER A 36 -14.35 -1.82 -6.63
N ILE A 37 -13.19 -1.90 -6.01
CA ILE A 37 -11.93 -2.11 -6.72
C ILE A 37 -11.91 -3.50 -7.36
N GLU A 38 -12.24 -4.51 -6.60
CA GLU A 38 -12.23 -5.90 -7.06
C GLU A 38 -13.25 -6.14 -8.17
N ALA A 39 -14.44 -5.58 -8.03
CA ALA A 39 -15.48 -5.70 -9.05
C ALA A 39 -15.04 -5.12 -10.40
N ARG A 40 -14.31 -3.99 -10.36
CA ARG A 40 -13.83 -3.34 -11.57
C ARG A 40 -12.70 -4.09 -12.24
N VAL A 41 -11.80 -4.68 -11.44
CA VAL A 41 -10.70 -5.47 -11.99
C VAL A 41 -11.19 -6.77 -12.61
N GLY A 42 -12.24 -7.38 -12.05
CA GLY A 42 -12.91 -8.54 -12.65
C GLY A 42 -12.08 -9.81 -12.72
N ARG A 43 -11.13 -9.99 -11.81
CA ARG A 43 -10.33 -11.20 -11.80
C ARG A 43 -11.07 -12.36 -11.17
N GLU A 44 -10.92 -13.52 -11.78
CA GLU A 44 -11.64 -14.73 -11.42
C GLU A 44 -11.38 -15.19 -9.99
N ASN A 45 -10.16 -15.09 -9.51
CA ASN A 45 -9.78 -15.49 -8.16
C ASN A 45 -9.70 -14.32 -7.18
N ARG A 46 -10.18 -13.15 -7.56
CA ARG A 46 -10.29 -11.92 -6.74
C ARG A 46 -8.99 -11.38 -6.15
N ARG A 47 -7.84 -11.93 -6.53
CA ARG A 47 -6.56 -11.42 -6.07
C ARG A 47 -6.08 -10.30 -6.98
N LEU A 48 -5.86 -9.14 -6.40
CA LEU A 48 -5.27 -8.03 -7.14
C LEU A 48 -3.76 -8.20 -7.22
N ARG A 49 -3.23 -7.97 -8.40
CA ARG A 49 -1.79 -7.85 -8.61
C ARG A 49 -1.39 -6.40 -8.46
N ALA A 50 -0.09 -6.16 -8.23
CA ALA A 50 0.43 -4.80 -8.11
C ALA A 50 0.08 -3.94 -9.33
N GLY A 51 0.19 -4.51 -10.54
CA GLY A 51 -0.18 -3.79 -11.76
C GLY A 51 -1.65 -3.40 -11.82
N ASP A 52 -2.55 -4.25 -11.30
CA ASP A 52 -3.98 -3.94 -11.23
C ASP A 52 -4.23 -2.75 -10.29
N MET A 53 -3.52 -2.72 -9.16
CA MET A 53 -3.65 -1.65 -8.18
C MET A 53 -3.19 -0.32 -8.76
N VAL A 54 -2.05 -0.33 -9.45
CA VAL A 54 -1.53 0.86 -10.14
C VAL A 54 -2.52 1.36 -11.20
N ALA A 55 -3.03 0.44 -12.03
CA ALA A 55 -3.98 0.81 -13.08
C ALA A 55 -5.27 1.41 -12.48
N TYR A 56 -5.78 0.82 -11.41
CA TYR A 56 -6.96 1.34 -10.76
C TYR A 56 -6.72 2.74 -10.18
N ALA A 57 -5.62 2.92 -9.46
CA ALA A 57 -5.29 4.23 -8.88
C ALA A 57 -5.18 5.31 -9.96
N ARG A 58 -4.57 4.98 -11.09
CA ARG A 58 -4.48 5.90 -12.23
C ARG A 58 -5.85 6.24 -12.80
N SER A 59 -6.76 5.28 -12.83
CA SER A 59 -8.13 5.52 -13.30
C SER A 59 -8.89 6.49 -12.39
N GLU A 60 -8.47 6.63 -11.15
CA GLU A 60 -9.03 7.59 -10.18
C GLU A 60 -8.32 8.96 -10.23
N GLY A 61 -7.49 9.18 -11.23
CA GLY A 61 -6.79 10.45 -11.42
C GLY A 61 -5.55 10.65 -10.57
N LEU A 62 -5.05 9.59 -9.96
CA LEU A 62 -3.85 9.64 -9.14
C LEU A 62 -2.63 9.18 -9.94
N ARG A 63 -1.46 9.61 -9.51
CA ARG A 63 -0.21 9.02 -9.97
C ARG A 63 0.05 7.77 -9.14
N SER A 64 0.51 6.72 -9.79
CA SER A 64 0.80 5.47 -9.09
C SER A 64 1.89 4.71 -9.83
N TYR A 65 2.81 4.14 -9.07
CA TYR A 65 3.98 3.43 -9.59
C TYR A 65 4.26 2.22 -8.72
N VAL A 66 4.63 1.12 -9.35
CA VAL A 66 5.15 -0.06 -8.67
C VAL A 66 6.63 -0.22 -8.97
N PHE A 67 7.42 -0.50 -7.95
CA PHE A 67 8.86 -0.68 -8.08
C PHE A 67 9.39 -1.53 -6.92
N PHE A 68 10.64 -1.94 -7.02
CA PHE A 68 11.33 -2.62 -5.93
C PHE A 68 12.00 -1.54 -5.07
N GLY A 69 11.43 -1.29 -3.90
CA GLY A 69 11.82 -0.18 -3.04
C GLY A 69 12.86 -0.53 -1.99
N THR A 70 13.39 0.51 -1.37
CA THR A 70 14.34 0.44 -0.26
C THR A 70 13.75 1.13 0.97
N MET A 71 14.37 0.94 2.13
CA MET A 71 13.96 1.68 3.34
C MET A 71 14.03 3.19 3.13
N ASP A 72 15.01 3.68 2.37
CA ASP A 72 15.10 5.10 2.06
C ASP A 72 13.91 5.58 1.24
N ASP A 73 13.43 4.77 0.32
CA ASP A 73 12.22 5.09 -0.44
C ASP A 73 11.00 5.22 0.48
N LEU A 74 10.83 4.29 1.42
CA LEU A 74 9.72 4.36 2.38
C LEU A 74 9.81 5.62 3.24
N ARG A 75 10.99 5.93 3.74
CA ARG A 75 11.20 7.11 4.56
C ARG A 75 10.88 8.38 3.78
N TYR A 76 11.34 8.46 2.53
CA TYR A 76 11.04 9.60 1.68
C TYR A 76 9.53 9.80 1.50
N GLU A 77 8.80 8.72 1.20
CA GLU A 77 7.35 8.82 0.99
C GLU A 77 6.62 9.21 2.27
N LEU A 78 7.02 8.65 3.40
CA LEU A 78 6.41 8.99 4.68
C LEU A 78 6.67 10.45 5.07
N GLU A 79 7.86 10.98 4.76
CA GLU A 79 8.18 12.40 4.95
C GLU A 79 7.29 13.30 4.11
N GLN A 80 6.87 12.83 2.93
CA GLN A 80 5.93 13.54 2.07
C GLN A 80 4.46 13.34 2.49
N LYS A 81 4.22 12.68 3.62
CA LYS A 81 2.87 12.35 4.11
C LYS A 81 2.10 11.44 3.16
N ARG A 82 2.81 10.52 2.53
CA ARG A 82 2.24 9.56 1.59
C ARG A 82 2.27 8.15 2.17
N PRO A 83 1.12 7.54 2.43
CA PRO A 83 1.09 6.13 2.81
C PRO A 83 1.52 5.25 1.64
N VAL A 84 2.23 4.17 1.92
CA VAL A 84 2.86 3.33 0.90
C VAL A 84 2.35 1.91 1.01
N VAL A 85 1.83 1.36 -0.09
CA VAL A 85 1.46 -0.06 -0.13
C VAL A 85 2.72 -0.89 -0.37
N VAL A 86 2.88 -1.94 0.41
CA VAL A 86 3.99 -2.88 0.28
C VAL A 86 3.46 -4.30 0.12
N GLY A 87 4.16 -5.09 -0.68
CA GLY A 87 3.88 -6.51 -0.81
C GLY A 87 4.86 -7.30 0.06
N LEU A 88 4.32 -8.10 0.97
CA LEU A 88 5.10 -8.90 1.90
C LEU A 88 4.91 -10.38 1.59
N ALA A 89 6.01 -11.12 1.50
CA ALA A 89 5.94 -12.56 1.37
C ALA A 89 5.96 -13.16 2.77
N LYS A 90 4.78 -13.41 3.30
CA LYS A 90 4.65 -14.06 4.60
C LYS A 90 5.15 -15.49 4.51
N ALA A 91 5.76 -15.97 5.59
CA ALA A 91 6.22 -17.35 5.65
C ALA A 91 5.02 -18.29 5.74
N LEU A 92 4.43 -18.58 4.60
CA LEU A 92 3.40 -19.58 4.46
C LEU A 92 4.02 -20.84 3.89
N ASP A 93 3.36 -21.97 4.11
CA ASP A 93 3.76 -23.25 3.54
C ASP A 93 4.27 -23.10 2.12
N SER A 94 5.43 -23.53 1.98
CA SER A 94 6.39 -23.71 0.92
C SER A 94 5.95 -23.66 -0.55
N LYS A 95 4.69 -23.68 -0.93
CA LYS A 95 4.32 -23.85 -2.34
C LYS A 95 3.64 -22.64 -2.99
N GLN A 96 3.22 -21.65 -2.22
CA GLN A 96 2.55 -20.48 -2.79
C GLN A 96 2.87 -19.25 -1.95
N ALA A 97 4.01 -18.64 -2.23
CA ALA A 97 4.34 -17.34 -1.66
C ALA A 97 3.42 -16.29 -2.29
N LEU A 98 2.19 -16.20 -1.80
CA LEU A 98 1.29 -15.14 -2.18
C LEU A 98 1.65 -13.88 -1.41
N LEU A 99 1.71 -12.75 -2.12
CA LEU A 99 1.99 -11.50 -1.47
C LEU A 99 0.80 -11.06 -0.63
N HIS A 100 1.10 -10.67 0.59
CA HIS A 100 0.15 -10.01 1.47
C HIS A 100 0.42 -8.52 1.41
N TYR A 101 -0.59 -7.71 1.08
CA TYR A 101 -0.40 -6.27 0.93
C TYR A 101 -0.79 -5.56 2.21
N GLU A 102 0.11 -4.71 2.68
CA GLU A 102 -0.11 -3.86 3.84
C GLU A 102 0.24 -2.41 3.48
N VAL A 103 -0.15 -1.48 4.31
CA VAL A 103 0.16 -0.06 4.09
C VAL A 103 1.10 0.42 5.18
N VAL A 104 2.27 0.92 4.77
CA VAL A 104 3.20 1.57 5.70
C VAL A 104 2.72 3.00 5.91
N VAL A 105 2.46 3.35 7.17
CA VAL A 105 1.93 4.67 7.54
C VAL A 105 2.81 5.43 8.54
N GLY A 106 3.85 4.80 9.05
CA GLY A 106 4.75 5.46 9.99
C GLY A 106 6.08 4.74 10.14
N TYR A 107 7.08 5.50 10.57
CA TYR A 107 8.41 4.99 10.86
C TYR A 107 8.94 5.67 12.11
N GLU A 108 9.42 4.88 13.05
CA GLU A 108 10.03 5.38 14.29
C GLU A 108 11.50 4.94 14.33
N PRO A 109 12.41 5.85 13.96
CA PRO A 109 13.84 5.48 13.87
C PRO A 109 14.46 5.08 15.21
N ASN A 110 14.05 5.73 16.30
CA ASN A 110 14.63 5.44 17.62
C ASN A 110 14.30 4.03 18.09
N GLN A 111 13.13 3.54 17.74
CA GLN A 111 12.65 2.20 18.10
C GLN A 111 12.92 1.18 16.99
N ARG A 112 13.46 1.62 15.86
CA ARG A 112 13.65 0.80 14.67
C ARG A 112 12.39 0.01 14.33
N SER A 113 11.28 0.72 14.23
CA SER A 113 9.98 0.10 13.98
C SER A 113 9.19 0.85 12.91
N LEU A 114 8.26 0.14 12.31
CA LEU A 114 7.31 0.66 11.33
C LEU A 114 5.89 0.47 11.86
N LEU A 115 5.03 1.42 11.55
CA LEU A 115 3.61 1.28 11.78
C LEU A 115 2.96 0.94 10.44
N LEU A 116 2.28 -0.20 10.40
CA LEU A 116 1.62 -0.69 9.21
C LEU A 116 0.13 -0.91 9.47
N LEU A 117 -0.66 -0.73 8.44
CA LEU A 117 -2.02 -1.23 8.43
C LEU A 117 -2.02 -2.60 7.72
N ASP A 118 -2.31 -3.63 8.48
CA ASP A 118 -2.60 -4.96 7.94
C ASP A 118 -4.13 -5.02 7.72
N PRO A 119 -4.60 -5.19 6.48
CA PRO A 119 -6.05 -5.24 6.24
C PRO A 119 -6.77 -6.36 6.98
N ASP A 120 -6.06 -7.40 7.38
CA ASP A 120 -6.62 -8.52 8.14
C ASP A 120 -6.65 -8.25 9.66
N ARG A 121 -5.59 -7.63 10.17
CA ARG A 121 -5.38 -7.49 11.62
C ARG A 121 -5.55 -6.07 12.16
N GLY A 122 -5.54 -5.06 11.30
CA GLY A 122 -5.54 -3.66 11.70
C GLY A 122 -4.13 -3.11 11.85
N PHE A 123 -3.98 -2.04 12.62
CA PHE A 123 -2.67 -1.41 12.78
C PHE A 123 -1.73 -2.30 13.60
N GLN A 124 -0.52 -2.49 13.07
CA GLN A 124 0.52 -3.32 13.67
C GLN A 124 1.82 -2.52 13.73
N VAL A 125 2.61 -2.77 14.77
CA VAL A 125 3.96 -2.24 14.89
C VAL A 125 4.93 -3.39 14.62
N ASP A 126 5.71 -3.26 13.58
CA ASP A 126 6.70 -4.27 13.20
C ASP A 126 8.10 -3.72 13.39
N SER A 127 9.03 -4.57 13.82
CA SER A 127 10.43 -4.19 13.78
C SER A 127 10.90 -4.03 12.34
N VAL A 128 11.87 -3.15 12.13
CA VAL A 128 12.48 -2.99 10.79
C VAL A 128 13.05 -4.32 10.31
N GLU A 129 13.66 -5.10 11.19
CA GLU A 129 14.25 -6.39 10.84
C GLU A 129 13.19 -7.40 10.39
N GLY A 130 12.09 -7.53 11.15
CA GLY A 130 11.01 -8.46 10.79
C GLY A 130 10.32 -8.06 9.49
N PHE A 131 10.01 -6.78 9.36
CA PHE A 131 9.46 -6.23 8.12
C PHE A 131 10.38 -6.50 6.93
N SER A 132 11.67 -6.20 7.08
CA SER A 132 12.65 -6.34 5.99
C SER A 132 12.77 -7.78 5.51
N THR A 133 12.64 -8.76 6.41
CA THR A 133 12.68 -10.16 6.03
C THR A 133 11.54 -10.51 5.07
N GLU A 134 10.32 -10.13 5.40
CA GLU A 134 9.15 -10.40 4.56
C GLU A 134 9.15 -9.58 3.27
N TRP A 135 9.61 -8.35 3.36
CA TRP A 135 9.65 -7.44 2.22
C TRP A 135 10.73 -7.85 1.21
N THR A 136 11.89 -8.25 1.70
CA THR A 136 12.98 -8.74 0.84
C THR A 136 12.57 -10.00 0.07
N ARG A 137 11.78 -10.88 0.68
CA ARG A 137 11.26 -12.06 -0.02
C ARG A 137 10.40 -11.70 -1.22
N SER A 138 9.75 -10.56 -1.20
CA SER A 138 8.98 -10.05 -2.34
C SER A 138 9.85 -9.20 -3.28
N LYS A 139 11.14 -9.08 -3.03
CA LYS A 139 12.07 -8.16 -3.70
C LYS A 139 11.76 -6.69 -3.43
N GLY A 140 11.07 -6.40 -2.33
CA GLY A 140 10.73 -5.03 -1.97
C GLY A 140 9.59 -4.43 -2.78
N VAL A 141 8.59 -5.23 -3.12
CA VAL A 141 7.43 -4.73 -3.89
C VAL A 141 6.82 -3.55 -3.16
N THR A 142 6.76 -2.42 -3.85
CA THR A 142 6.34 -1.13 -3.31
C THR A 142 5.43 -0.44 -4.32
N ILE A 143 4.31 0.09 -3.85
CA ILE A 143 3.38 0.85 -4.68
C ILE A 143 3.20 2.21 -4.02
N VAL A 144 3.60 3.27 -4.74
CA VAL A 144 3.39 4.65 -4.30
C VAL A 144 2.23 5.23 -5.09
N THR A 145 1.39 6.00 -4.40
CA THR A 145 0.20 6.60 -5.00
C THR A 145 -0.02 7.98 -4.38
N PHE A 146 -0.16 8.99 -5.23
CA PHE A 146 -0.31 10.37 -4.77
C PHE A 146 -1.01 11.20 -5.85
N PRO A 147 -1.65 12.33 -5.46
CA PRO A 147 -2.30 13.18 -6.46
C PRO A 147 -1.27 13.89 -7.33
N PRO A 148 -1.63 14.21 -8.58
CA PRO A 148 -0.77 14.99 -9.44
C PRO A 148 -0.62 16.41 -8.91
N THR A 149 0.49 17.07 -9.27
CA THR A 149 0.69 18.48 -8.94
C THR A 149 -0.39 19.31 -9.62
N PRO A 150 -1.12 20.18 -8.88
CA PRO A 150 -2.14 21.02 -9.50
C PRO A 150 -1.54 21.93 -10.58
N ALA A 151 -2.24 22.04 -11.72
CA ALA A 151 -1.78 22.85 -12.85
C ALA A 151 -1.56 24.33 -12.47
N ALA A 152 -2.38 24.85 -11.54
CA ALA A 152 -2.26 26.23 -11.04
C ALA A 152 -0.93 26.49 -10.33
N GLN A 153 -0.33 25.47 -9.71
CA GLN A 153 0.97 25.58 -9.05
C GLN A 153 2.12 25.60 -10.07
N VAL A 154 1.91 24.99 -11.22
CA VAL A 154 2.91 24.95 -12.28
C VAL A 154 2.94 26.26 -13.04
N SER A 155 1.78 26.88 -13.28
CA SER A 155 1.66 28.10 -14.09
C SER A 155 2.15 29.38 -13.39
N ASN A 156 2.32 29.37 -12.07
CA ASN A 156 2.72 30.52 -11.27
C ASN A 156 4.23 30.56 -10.96
N ARG A 157 5.04 29.80 -11.69
CA ARG A 157 6.49 29.73 -11.47
C ARG A 157 7.29 30.28 -12.62
#